data_065097bee4649ed2b79327742d8908d4
#
_entry.id   065097bee4649ed2b79327742d8908d4
#
_cell.length_a   1.000
_cell.length_b   1.000
_cell.length_c   1.000
_cell.angle_alpha   90.00
_cell.angle_beta   90.00
_cell.angle_gamma   90.00
#
_symmetry.space_group_name_H-M   'P 1'
#
loop_
_entity.id
_entity.type
_entity.pdbx_description
1 polymer ?
#
loop_
_entity_poly.entity_id
_entity_poly.type
_entity_poly.pdbx_seq_one_letter_code
_entity_poly.pdbx_strand_id
1 'polypeptide(L)'
;MFLLVSGICPDLYHVVQRFVIYICERRYINKLLLTYLTTNNTRSCILYEDNITEKHSEYSCLCFNSEESPRVVLFDHSRGFWLSHSIPRFPSFPEKGYLYPSSGKVYGQTALCVTYQYAQLLRIVKQLVYLYPRIYNCSVPAVFSADLPQLIQLCEGSRPPQASCRRMEQLSSARGDKFVSFVKSEKYVDDIYTGWVAQVLNADLLVESWQNQGHALPSNCSLPKHAMNIKRIQLPTSIQFQSRYDHSKWCVSRVYEDHVTCLGDLNREKAQLWGGGGLICTYNPVIYKAFRQLVDWYIGC
;
A
#
# COMPACT_ATOMS: atom_id res chain seq x y z
N MET A 1 11.15 -14.96 1.64
CA MET A 1 11.55 -14.97 0.22
C MET A 1 11.04 -13.70 -0.39
N PHE A 2 11.92 -12.98 -1.05
CA PHE A 2 11.57 -11.72 -1.68
C PHE A 2 11.18 -11.97 -3.12
N LEU A 3 10.04 -11.45 -3.53
CA LEU A 3 9.67 -11.37 -4.92
C LEU A 3 10.05 -10.00 -5.43
N LEU A 4 11.19 -9.92 -6.10
CA LEU A 4 11.71 -8.72 -6.74
C LEU A 4 11.21 -8.67 -8.18
N VAL A 5 10.34 -7.72 -8.47
CA VAL A 5 9.98 -7.40 -9.86
C VAL A 5 10.66 -6.10 -10.24
N SER A 6 11.70 -6.23 -11.04
CA SER A 6 12.50 -5.24 -11.78
C SER A 6 12.89 -3.94 -11.05
N GLY A 7 14.09 -3.92 -10.54
CA GLY A 7 14.73 -2.76 -9.91
C GLY A 7 15.41 -3.17 -8.60
N ILE A 8 16.25 -4.15 -8.68
CA ILE A 8 16.91 -4.86 -7.58
C ILE A 8 17.57 -3.90 -6.59
N CYS A 9 17.16 -3.96 -5.33
CA CYS A 9 17.93 -3.46 -4.21
C CYS A 9 18.42 -4.65 -3.37
N PRO A 10 19.69 -5.10 -3.51
CA PRO A 10 20.25 -6.21 -2.74
C PRO A 10 20.33 -5.95 -1.23
N ASP A 11 20.40 -4.69 -0.82
CA ASP A 11 20.63 -4.30 0.57
C ASP A 11 19.39 -4.37 1.48
N LEU A 12 18.21 -4.59 0.92
CA LEU A 12 16.97 -4.80 1.67
C LEU A 12 16.74 -6.26 2.11
N TYR A 13 17.64 -7.15 1.74
CA TYR A 13 17.57 -8.58 2.06
C TYR A 13 17.47 -8.88 3.57
N HIS A 14 17.96 -7.97 4.40
CA HIS A 14 17.99 -8.16 5.86
C HIS A 14 16.76 -7.58 6.60
N VAL A 15 15.92 -6.79 5.95
CA VAL A 15 14.91 -5.98 6.66
C VAL A 15 13.52 -6.61 6.64
N VAL A 16 13.16 -7.37 5.60
CA VAL A 16 11.82 -7.95 5.48
C VAL A 16 11.94 -9.42 5.08
N GLN A 17 11.73 -10.32 6.01
CA GLN A 17 11.86 -11.76 5.76
C GLN A 17 10.74 -12.39 4.94
N ARG A 18 9.64 -11.68 4.65
CA ARG A 18 8.48 -12.24 3.92
C ARG A 18 7.79 -11.17 3.08
N PHE A 19 7.85 -11.28 1.76
CA PHE A 19 7.14 -10.53 0.73
C PHE A 19 7.25 -9.00 0.70
N VAL A 20 8.02 -8.52 -0.25
CA VAL A 20 8.00 -7.11 -0.65
C VAL A 20 8.10 -7.02 -2.17
N ILE A 21 7.20 -6.25 -2.80
CA ILE A 21 7.29 -5.92 -4.21
C ILE A 21 7.72 -4.46 -4.33
N TYR A 22 8.80 -4.23 -5.04
CA TYR A 22 9.31 -2.90 -5.31
C TYR A 22 9.21 -2.54 -6.79
N ILE A 23 8.53 -1.44 -7.07
CA ILE A 23 8.61 -0.71 -8.35
C ILE A 23 9.20 0.68 -8.04
N CYS A 24 10.06 0.76 -7.03
CA CYS A 24 10.74 1.99 -6.65
C CYS A 24 12.15 2.06 -7.21
N GLU A 25 12.60 3.25 -7.52
CA GLU A 25 14.00 3.49 -7.82
C GLU A 25 14.85 3.29 -6.55
N ARG A 26 15.99 2.61 -6.69
CA ARG A 26 16.92 2.26 -5.59
C ARG A 26 17.26 3.44 -4.68
N ARG A 27 17.44 4.63 -5.25
CA ARG A 27 17.79 5.85 -4.50
C ARG A 27 16.76 6.25 -3.44
N TYR A 28 15.45 6.02 -3.67
CA TYR A 28 14.41 6.39 -2.70
C TYR A 28 14.31 5.37 -1.57
N ILE A 29 14.52 4.10 -1.85
CA ILE A 29 14.50 3.05 -0.83
C ILE A 29 15.70 3.21 0.11
N ASN A 30 16.89 3.44 -0.43
CA ASN A 30 18.07 3.70 0.38
C ASN A 30 17.90 4.97 1.22
N LYS A 31 17.29 6.03 0.66
CA LYS A 31 16.97 7.25 1.42
C LYS A 31 15.99 6.97 2.56
N LEU A 32 14.93 6.19 2.33
CA LEU A 32 13.97 5.82 3.39
C LEU A 32 14.66 5.05 4.53
N LEU A 33 15.52 4.10 4.20
CA LEU A 33 16.28 3.30 5.17
C LEU A 33 17.34 4.12 5.90
N LEU A 34 18.12 4.94 5.18
CA LEU A 34 19.15 5.83 5.78
C LEU A 34 18.52 6.87 6.70
N THR A 35 17.38 7.45 6.35
CA THR A 35 16.67 8.40 7.22
C THR A 35 16.28 7.77 8.55
N TYR A 36 15.88 6.50 8.56
CA TYR A 36 15.60 5.77 9.80
C TYR A 36 16.85 5.35 10.58
N LEU A 37 17.98 5.18 9.91
CA LEU A 37 19.22 4.71 10.53
C LEU A 37 20.11 5.83 11.10
N THR A 38 19.95 7.09 10.65
CA THR A 38 20.91 8.17 10.95
C THR A 38 20.39 9.34 11.81
N THR A 39 19.10 9.42 12.12
CA THR A 39 18.57 10.55 12.91
C THR A 39 18.57 10.30 14.41
N ASN A 40 19.66 10.62 15.06
CA ASN A 40 19.67 11.10 16.44
C ASN A 40 19.42 12.62 16.42
N ASN A 41 18.19 13.04 16.63
CA ASN A 41 17.68 14.42 16.75
C ASN A 41 17.15 15.12 15.50
N THR A 42 15.91 15.53 15.68
CA THR A 42 15.08 16.57 15.03
C THR A 42 14.05 16.14 14.00
N ARG A 43 12.84 16.55 14.29
CA ARG A 43 11.56 16.64 13.57
C ARG A 43 11.68 16.79 12.06
N SER A 44 11.69 15.70 11.32
CA SER A 44 11.27 15.67 9.89
C SER A 44 11.47 14.27 9.30
N CYS A 45 10.69 13.87 8.29
CA CYS A 45 11.13 12.85 7.37
C CYS A 45 12.37 13.39 6.64
N ILE A 46 13.56 13.19 7.18
CA ILE A 46 14.80 13.73 6.64
C ILE A 46 15.39 12.73 5.65
N LEU A 47 15.50 13.15 4.42
CA LEU A 47 16.34 12.49 3.42
C LEU A 47 17.76 13.00 3.58
N TYR A 48 18.69 12.11 3.86
CA TYR A 48 20.10 12.44 3.89
C TYR A 48 20.71 12.19 2.51
N GLU A 49 21.25 13.21 1.88
CA GLU A 49 22.23 13.07 0.82
C GLU A 49 23.61 13.28 1.44
N ASP A 50 24.51 12.29 1.30
CA ASP A 50 25.95 12.52 1.50
C ASP A 50 26.40 13.58 0.49
N ASN A 51 26.91 14.72 0.99
CA ASN A 51 27.43 15.88 0.28
C ASN A 51 26.43 16.89 -0.31
N ILE A 52 25.49 17.42 0.48
CA ILE A 52 24.88 18.70 0.12
C ILE A 52 24.81 19.59 1.37
N THR A 53 25.73 20.53 1.43
CA THR A 53 25.59 21.80 2.12
C THR A 53 24.45 22.57 1.44
N GLU A 54 23.41 22.93 2.24
CA GLU A 54 22.32 23.82 1.87
C GLU A 54 21.27 23.28 0.90
N LYS A 55 20.15 22.77 1.47
CA LYS A 55 18.75 22.94 1.00
C LYS A 55 17.81 21.88 1.58
N HIS A 56 17.45 22.04 2.86
CA HIS A 56 16.44 21.17 3.51
C HIS A 56 14.97 21.48 3.16
N SER A 57 14.68 22.33 2.18
CA SER A 57 13.36 22.87 1.91
C SER A 57 12.60 22.25 0.71
N GLU A 58 13.13 21.21 0.06
CA GLU A 58 12.62 20.80 -1.27
C GLU A 58 11.81 19.51 -1.31
N TYR A 59 11.47 18.86 -0.16
CA TYR A 59 10.73 17.60 -0.17
C TYR A 59 9.44 17.68 0.65
N SER A 60 8.35 17.19 0.07
CA SER A 60 7.11 16.91 0.80
C SER A 60 7.12 15.46 1.27
N CYS A 61 6.91 15.26 2.57
CA CYS A 61 6.88 13.94 3.18
C CYS A 61 5.62 13.75 4.02
N LEU A 62 5.00 12.59 3.89
CA LEU A 62 3.82 12.18 4.62
C LEU A 62 3.98 10.75 5.11
N CYS A 63 3.93 10.58 6.41
CA CYS A 63 3.89 9.27 7.04
C CYS A 63 2.52 9.05 7.69
N PHE A 64 1.88 7.95 7.35
CA PHE A 64 0.58 7.56 7.90
C PHE A 64 0.74 6.32 8.77
N ASN A 65 0.08 6.30 9.89
CA ASN A 65 -0.02 5.12 10.72
C ASN A 65 -1.48 4.94 11.18
N SER A 66 -2.23 4.11 10.46
CA SER A 66 -3.36 3.42 11.06
C SER A 66 -2.91 2.01 11.42
N GLU A 67 -3.52 1.36 12.41
CA GLU A 67 -3.16 -0.03 12.75
C GLU A 67 -3.33 -0.98 11.56
N GLU A 68 -4.10 -0.60 10.54
CA GLU A 68 -4.48 -1.43 9.41
C GLU A 68 -4.04 -0.91 8.03
N SER A 69 -3.61 0.36 7.90
CA SER A 69 -3.32 1.00 6.61
C SER A 69 -2.08 1.90 6.63
N PRO A 70 -0.90 1.37 6.97
CA PRO A 70 0.30 2.19 6.99
C PRO A 70 0.78 2.51 5.58
N ARG A 71 1.10 3.78 5.34
CA ARG A 71 1.57 4.29 4.04
C ARG A 71 2.61 5.37 4.22
N VAL A 72 3.46 5.52 3.21
CA VAL A 72 4.44 6.62 3.12
C VAL A 72 4.33 7.24 1.74
N VAL A 73 4.23 8.56 1.69
CA VAL A 73 4.30 9.34 0.45
C VAL A 73 5.42 10.35 0.60
N LEU A 74 6.31 10.39 -0.37
CA LEU A 74 7.44 11.31 -0.39
C LEU A 74 7.67 11.79 -1.81
N PHE A 75 7.77 13.12 -1.99
CA PHE A 75 7.98 13.75 -3.30
C PHE A 75 8.91 14.95 -3.22
N ASP A 76 9.70 15.11 -4.28
CA ASP A 76 10.35 16.35 -4.67
C ASP A 76 9.60 16.98 -5.87
N HIS A 77 10.11 18.07 -6.44
CA HIS A 77 9.50 18.74 -7.60
C HIS A 77 9.48 17.92 -8.89
N SER A 78 10.26 16.87 -8.99
CA SER A 78 10.37 16.05 -10.20
C SER A 78 9.60 14.75 -10.06
N ARG A 79 9.73 14.07 -8.93
CA ARG A 79 9.18 12.74 -8.69
C ARG A 79 9.17 12.38 -7.22
N GLY A 80 8.57 11.24 -6.91
CA GLY A 80 8.58 10.69 -5.58
C GLY A 80 8.08 9.27 -5.56
N PHE A 81 7.67 8.77 -4.40
CA PHE A 81 7.09 7.44 -4.28
C PHE A 81 5.88 7.40 -3.35
N TRP A 82 5.06 6.41 -3.56
CA TRP A 82 4.00 5.99 -2.67
C TRP A 82 4.25 4.55 -2.24
N LEU A 83 4.50 4.33 -0.96
CA LEU A 83 4.62 3.02 -0.33
C LEU A 83 3.31 2.69 0.39
N SER A 84 2.67 1.60 0.01
CA SER A 84 1.53 0.98 0.70
C SER A 84 1.97 -0.38 1.21
N HIS A 85 1.67 -0.72 2.48
CA HIS A 85 2.10 -1.99 3.06
C HIS A 85 1.15 -2.47 4.17
N SER A 86 1.31 -3.71 4.61
CA SER A 86 0.48 -4.33 5.64
C SER A 86 1.18 -4.45 7.01
N ILE A 87 2.40 -3.93 7.16
CA ILE A 87 3.21 -4.08 8.38
C ILE A 87 2.64 -3.17 9.47
N PRO A 88 2.08 -3.70 10.58
CA PRO A 88 1.46 -2.88 11.61
C PRO A 88 2.49 -1.96 12.31
N ARG A 89 2.09 -0.72 12.62
CA ARG A 89 2.91 0.25 13.34
C ARG A 89 4.28 0.52 12.72
N PHE A 90 4.37 0.41 11.42
CA PHE A 90 5.58 0.73 10.65
C PHE A 90 5.25 1.81 9.58
N PRO A 91 6.15 2.79 9.33
CA PRO A 91 7.39 3.05 10.06
C PRO A 91 7.13 3.54 11.49
N SER A 92 8.09 3.34 12.39
CA SER A 92 8.04 3.87 13.76
C SER A 92 8.13 5.40 13.75
N PHE A 93 7.79 6.04 14.87
CA PHE A 93 8.03 7.48 15.03
C PHE A 93 9.53 7.78 14.89
N PRO A 94 9.93 8.88 14.21
CA PRO A 94 11.33 9.20 13.95
C PRO A 94 12.19 9.22 15.21
N GLU A 95 11.65 9.69 16.35
CA GLU A 95 12.35 9.77 17.61
C GLU A 95 12.76 8.41 18.20
N LYS A 96 12.10 7.34 17.76
CA LYS A 96 12.39 5.96 18.19
C LYS A 96 13.44 5.27 17.31
N GLY A 97 13.87 5.93 16.23
CA GLY A 97 14.73 5.33 15.25
C GLY A 97 14.07 4.20 14.47
N TYR A 98 14.85 3.43 13.73
CA TYR A 98 14.35 2.29 12.96
C TYR A 98 13.99 1.12 13.89
N LEU A 99 12.71 0.80 13.94
CA LEU A 99 12.20 -0.38 14.66
C LEU A 99 11.27 -1.18 13.73
N TYR A 100 11.72 -2.36 13.33
CA TYR A 100 10.84 -3.31 12.64
C TYR A 100 10.02 -4.09 13.69
N PRO A 101 8.68 -4.02 13.63
CA PRO A 101 7.83 -4.60 14.67
C PRO A 101 7.94 -6.11 14.72
N SER A 102 7.89 -6.69 15.93
CA SER A 102 7.94 -8.15 16.14
C SER A 102 6.80 -8.88 15.43
N SER A 103 5.60 -8.29 15.37
CA SER A 103 4.47 -8.82 14.61
C SER A 103 4.76 -8.98 13.11
N GLY A 104 5.55 -8.06 12.53
CA GLY A 104 5.98 -8.16 11.14
C GLY A 104 6.94 -9.33 10.88
N LYS A 105 7.58 -9.88 11.92
CA LYS A 105 8.46 -11.07 11.82
C LYS A 105 7.68 -12.37 11.89
N VAL A 106 6.51 -12.39 12.52
CA VAL A 106 5.69 -13.59 12.78
C VAL A 106 4.67 -13.82 11.67
N TYR A 107 4.01 -12.77 11.22
CA TYR A 107 2.96 -12.83 10.21
C TYR A 107 3.48 -12.50 8.80
N GLY A 108 2.84 -13.06 7.77
CA GLY A 108 3.08 -12.65 6.38
C GLY A 108 2.74 -11.16 6.19
N GLN A 109 3.51 -10.49 5.35
CA GLN A 109 3.33 -9.06 5.07
C GLN A 109 3.55 -8.78 3.59
N THR A 110 2.89 -7.75 3.07
CA THR A 110 3.13 -7.23 1.71
C THR A 110 3.46 -5.75 1.74
N ALA A 111 4.21 -5.31 0.74
CA ALA A 111 4.44 -3.90 0.49
C ALA A 111 4.53 -3.64 -1.02
N LEU A 112 3.93 -2.55 -1.45
CA LEU A 112 4.02 -2.03 -2.82
C LEU A 112 4.58 -0.60 -2.76
N CYS A 113 5.75 -0.42 -3.34
CA CYS A 113 6.36 0.89 -3.52
C CYS A 113 6.38 1.25 -5.00
N VAL A 114 5.79 2.36 -5.36
CA VAL A 114 5.77 2.83 -6.76
C VAL A 114 6.33 4.23 -6.84
N THR A 115 7.30 4.42 -7.74
CA THR A 115 7.84 5.76 -8.07
C THR A 115 6.93 6.43 -9.09
N TYR A 116 6.56 7.68 -8.80
CA TYR A 116 5.70 8.52 -9.64
C TYR A 116 6.39 9.83 -10.01
N GLN A 117 6.01 10.40 -11.17
CA GLN A 117 6.32 11.80 -11.49
C GLN A 117 5.50 12.73 -10.61
N TYR A 118 5.98 13.95 -10.35
CA TYR A 118 5.28 14.95 -9.51
C TYR A 118 3.82 15.18 -9.94
N ALA A 119 3.55 15.22 -11.24
CA ALA A 119 2.19 15.40 -11.75
C ALA A 119 1.18 14.33 -11.27
N GLN A 120 1.64 13.17 -10.81
CA GLN A 120 0.78 12.14 -10.21
C GLN A 120 0.46 12.43 -8.74
N LEU A 121 1.26 13.27 -8.05
CA LEU A 121 1.03 13.59 -6.64
C LEU A 121 -0.34 14.21 -6.39
N LEU A 122 -0.79 15.11 -7.25
CA LEU A 122 -2.14 15.71 -7.14
C LEU A 122 -3.25 14.65 -7.19
N ARG A 123 -3.09 13.62 -8.02
CA ARG A 123 -4.03 12.50 -8.08
C ARG A 123 -3.96 11.63 -6.84
N ILE A 124 -2.75 11.37 -6.33
CA ILE A 124 -2.51 10.61 -5.11
C ILE A 124 -3.11 11.35 -3.91
N VAL A 125 -2.91 12.66 -3.77
CA VAL A 125 -3.52 13.48 -2.71
C VAL A 125 -5.04 13.35 -2.70
N LYS A 126 -5.68 13.39 -3.88
CA LYS A 126 -7.13 13.17 -3.99
C LYS A 126 -7.56 11.78 -3.51
N GLN A 127 -6.74 10.73 -3.69
CA GLN A 127 -7.00 9.42 -3.11
C GLN A 127 -6.88 9.45 -1.58
N LEU A 128 -5.86 10.13 -1.04
CA LEU A 128 -5.65 10.25 0.40
C LEU A 128 -6.79 10.95 1.12
N VAL A 129 -7.45 11.94 0.48
CA VAL A 129 -8.65 12.60 1.04
C VAL A 129 -9.76 11.59 1.35
N TYR A 130 -9.95 10.57 0.50
CA TYR A 130 -10.96 9.53 0.73
C TYR A 130 -10.55 8.52 1.80
N LEU A 131 -9.27 8.22 1.91
CA LEU A 131 -8.74 7.32 2.93
C LEU A 131 -8.80 7.92 4.34
N TYR A 132 -8.76 9.23 4.42
CA TYR A 132 -8.68 9.98 5.67
C TYR A 132 -7.70 9.35 6.67
N PRO A 133 -6.42 9.30 6.30
CA PRO A 133 -5.41 8.61 7.09
C PRO A 133 -5.13 9.35 8.39
N ARG A 134 -4.75 8.61 9.44
CA ARG A 134 -4.17 9.21 10.65
C ARG A 134 -2.71 9.58 10.36
N ILE A 135 -2.47 10.84 10.08
CA ILE A 135 -1.13 11.36 9.80
C ILE A 135 -0.41 11.61 11.11
N TYR A 136 0.77 11.05 11.29
CA TYR A 136 1.60 11.29 12.48
C TYR A 136 2.88 12.08 12.17
N ASN A 137 3.27 12.15 10.93
CA ASN A 137 4.37 12.99 10.47
C ASN A 137 4.02 13.58 9.10
N CYS A 138 4.12 14.88 8.99
CA CYS A 138 3.82 15.63 7.77
C CYS A 138 4.75 16.81 7.63
N SER A 139 5.36 16.93 6.46
CA SER A 139 6.13 18.11 6.06
C SER A 139 5.74 18.48 4.63
N VAL A 140 5.15 19.66 4.46
CA VAL A 140 4.81 20.22 3.16
C VAL A 140 5.49 21.58 3.05
N PRO A 141 6.65 21.67 2.38
CA PRO A 141 7.34 22.94 2.15
C PRO A 141 6.46 23.96 1.45
N ALA A 142 6.66 25.25 1.75
CA ALA A 142 5.85 26.34 1.23
C ALA A 142 5.75 26.36 -0.29
N VAL A 143 6.78 25.90 -0.98
CA VAL A 143 6.85 25.80 -2.45
C VAL A 143 5.77 24.87 -3.04
N PHE A 144 5.27 23.88 -2.28
CA PHE A 144 4.19 22.98 -2.69
C PHE A 144 2.80 23.45 -2.22
N SER A 145 2.72 24.48 -1.39
CA SER A 145 1.47 24.89 -0.71
C SER A 145 0.37 25.27 -1.70
N ALA A 146 0.73 25.94 -2.79
CA ALA A 146 -0.24 26.36 -3.80
C ALA A 146 -0.86 25.16 -4.54
N ASP A 147 -0.08 24.12 -4.79
CA ASP A 147 -0.52 22.95 -5.54
C ASP A 147 -1.27 21.93 -4.67
N LEU A 148 -1.00 21.90 -3.36
CA LEU A 148 -1.41 20.83 -2.45
C LEU A 148 -2.28 21.30 -1.26
N PRO A 149 -3.28 22.19 -1.44
CA PRO A 149 -4.07 22.70 -0.31
C PRO A 149 -4.82 21.59 0.45
N GLN A 150 -5.30 20.56 -0.24
CA GLN A 150 -5.97 19.42 0.40
C GLN A 150 -4.99 18.57 1.25
N LEU A 151 -3.72 18.51 0.84
CA LEU A 151 -2.70 17.81 1.60
C LEU A 151 -2.40 18.54 2.92
N ILE A 152 -2.29 19.88 2.87
CA ILE A 152 -2.11 20.70 4.07
C ILE A 152 -3.27 20.51 5.03
N GLN A 153 -4.52 20.56 4.54
CA GLN A 153 -5.72 20.30 5.35
C GLN A 153 -5.67 18.91 6.02
N LEU A 154 -5.25 17.87 5.29
CA LEU A 154 -5.07 16.54 5.87
C LEU A 154 -4.00 16.52 6.96
N CYS A 155 -2.88 17.20 6.76
CA CYS A 155 -1.79 17.31 7.75
C CYS A 155 -2.23 18.03 9.03
N GLU A 156 -3.14 18.99 8.90
CA GLU A 156 -3.76 19.71 10.02
C GLU A 156 -4.92 18.92 10.68
N GLY A 157 -5.17 17.69 10.23
CA GLY A 157 -6.25 16.85 10.76
C GLY A 157 -7.65 17.23 10.25
N SER A 158 -7.75 18.11 9.27
CA SER A 158 -9.01 18.50 8.65
C SER A 158 -9.50 17.44 7.66
N ARG A 159 -10.81 17.35 7.48
CA ARG A 159 -11.45 16.47 6.48
C ARG A 159 -11.90 17.29 5.26
N PRO A 160 -11.11 17.34 4.19
CA PRO A 160 -11.57 17.97 2.97
C PRO A 160 -12.88 17.34 2.47
N PRO A 161 -13.82 18.13 1.93
CA PRO A 161 -15.09 17.59 1.45
C PRO A 161 -14.88 16.57 0.33
N GLN A 162 -15.69 15.52 0.36
CA GLN A 162 -15.68 14.44 -0.62
C GLN A 162 -16.95 14.47 -1.45
N ALA A 163 -16.83 14.42 -2.77
CA ALA A 163 -17.97 14.38 -3.68
C ALA A 163 -18.70 13.03 -3.70
N SER A 164 -18.05 11.94 -3.26
CA SER A 164 -18.56 10.58 -3.27
C SER A 164 -18.02 9.81 -2.07
N CYS A 165 -18.61 8.64 -1.78
CA CYS A 165 -18.09 7.74 -0.75
C CYS A 165 -16.89 6.88 -1.21
N ARG A 166 -16.56 6.90 -2.50
CA ARG A 166 -15.47 6.11 -3.11
C ARG A 166 -14.88 6.85 -4.30
N ARG A 167 -13.62 6.54 -4.62
CA ARG A 167 -12.92 7.13 -5.76
C ARG A 167 -12.00 6.12 -6.44
N MET A 168 -12.03 6.08 -7.76
CA MET A 168 -11.08 5.35 -8.60
C MET A 168 -10.19 6.35 -9.33
N GLU A 169 -8.90 6.05 -9.45
CA GLU A 169 -7.94 6.87 -10.17
C GLU A 169 -6.95 6.00 -10.95
N GLN A 170 -6.70 6.36 -12.20
CA GLN A 170 -5.64 5.75 -12.99
C GLN A 170 -4.33 6.49 -12.74
N LEU A 171 -3.29 5.75 -12.38
CA LEU A 171 -1.96 6.26 -12.12
C LEU A 171 -0.95 5.63 -13.08
N SER A 172 0.12 6.37 -13.37
CA SER A 172 1.23 5.86 -14.16
C SER A 172 2.53 6.02 -13.38
N SER A 173 3.29 4.94 -13.22
CA SER A 173 4.61 5.00 -12.61
C SER A 173 5.55 5.92 -13.40
N ALA A 174 6.67 6.29 -12.81
CA ALA A 174 7.70 7.08 -13.50
C ALA A 174 8.29 6.37 -14.74
N ARG A 175 8.08 5.05 -14.85
CA ARG A 175 8.49 4.24 -16.01
C ARG A 175 7.35 3.95 -16.98
N GLY A 176 6.14 4.46 -16.73
CA GLY A 176 4.97 4.27 -17.59
C GLY A 176 4.08 3.07 -17.24
N ASP A 177 4.41 2.27 -16.22
CA ASP A 177 3.55 1.17 -15.77
C ASP A 177 2.20 1.71 -15.31
N LYS A 178 1.13 1.00 -15.64
CA LYS A 178 -0.24 1.42 -15.33
C LYS A 178 -0.72 0.79 -14.02
N PHE A 179 -1.33 1.64 -13.20
CA PHE A 179 -1.99 1.26 -11.96
C PHE A 179 -3.39 1.84 -11.90
N VAL A 180 -4.28 1.16 -11.21
CA VAL A 180 -5.61 1.65 -10.85
C VAL A 180 -5.73 1.67 -9.34
N SER A 181 -5.93 2.84 -8.76
CA SER A 181 -6.15 2.98 -7.33
C SER A 181 -7.63 3.09 -7.02
N PHE A 182 -8.11 2.22 -6.15
CA PHE A 182 -9.47 2.21 -5.61
C PHE A 182 -9.40 2.61 -4.14
N VAL A 183 -10.14 3.63 -3.74
CA VAL A 183 -10.23 4.06 -2.35
C VAL A 183 -11.67 4.30 -1.95
N LYS A 184 -12.02 3.88 -0.75
CA LYS A 184 -13.33 4.13 -0.14
C LYS A 184 -13.19 4.87 1.19
N SER A 185 -14.17 5.68 1.51
CA SER A 185 -14.35 6.24 2.85
C SER A 185 -15.24 5.34 3.70
N GLU A 186 -15.38 5.68 4.98
CA GLU A 186 -16.28 5.02 5.92
C GLU A 186 -17.76 5.05 5.49
N LYS A 187 -18.13 5.95 4.57
CA LYS A 187 -19.49 6.07 4.03
C LYS A 187 -19.82 5.01 2.98
N TYR A 188 -18.82 4.33 2.43
CA TYR A 188 -19.03 3.20 1.53
C TYR A 188 -19.13 1.91 2.36
N VAL A 189 -20.35 1.54 2.73
CA VAL A 189 -20.62 0.41 3.62
C VAL A 189 -20.82 -0.86 2.78
N ASP A 190 -19.73 -1.34 2.16
CA ASP A 190 -19.71 -2.60 1.40
C ASP A 190 -18.29 -3.17 1.35
N ASP A 191 -18.18 -4.45 0.98
CA ASP A 191 -16.92 -5.12 0.70
C ASP A 191 -16.30 -4.55 -0.57
N ILE A 192 -15.17 -3.87 -0.44
CA ILE A 192 -14.49 -3.24 -1.58
C ILE A 192 -14.15 -4.25 -2.69
N TYR A 193 -13.80 -5.48 -2.33
CA TYR A 193 -13.43 -6.52 -3.29
C TYR A 193 -14.62 -6.98 -4.11
N THR A 194 -15.71 -7.39 -3.45
CA THR A 194 -16.89 -7.93 -4.13
C THR A 194 -17.77 -6.84 -4.74
N GLY A 195 -18.12 -5.83 -3.94
CA GLY A 195 -19.09 -4.81 -4.34
C GLY A 195 -18.55 -3.80 -5.34
N TRP A 196 -17.24 -3.73 -5.52
CA TRP A 196 -16.66 -2.71 -6.39
C TRP A 196 -15.52 -3.21 -7.28
N VAL A 197 -14.38 -3.66 -6.73
CA VAL A 197 -13.17 -3.93 -7.52
C VAL A 197 -13.38 -5.06 -8.51
N ALA A 198 -13.96 -6.19 -8.10
CA ALA A 198 -14.27 -7.31 -8.99
C ALA A 198 -15.16 -6.89 -10.15
N GLN A 199 -16.19 -6.07 -9.87
CA GLN A 199 -17.15 -5.61 -10.88
C GLN A 199 -16.50 -4.66 -11.89
N VAL A 200 -15.71 -3.69 -11.43
CA VAL A 200 -15.06 -2.69 -12.30
C VAL A 200 -13.94 -3.30 -13.14
N LEU A 201 -13.15 -4.21 -12.57
CA LEU A 201 -12.08 -4.91 -13.30
C LEU A 201 -12.64 -6.08 -14.15
N ASN A 202 -13.93 -6.38 -14.03
CA ASN A 202 -14.63 -7.47 -14.70
C ASN A 202 -13.94 -8.84 -14.52
N ALA A 203 -13.43 -9.11 -13.31
CA ALA A 203 -12.65 -10.30 -12.98
C ALA A 203 -13.11 -10.94 -11.67
N ASP A 204 -13.21 -12.27 -11.66
CA ASP A 204 -13.33 -13.03 -10.42
C ASP A 204 -12.01 -12.93 -9.64
N LEU A 205 -12.08 -12.64 -8.35
CA LEU A 205 -10.92 -12.38 -7.51
C LEU A 205 -10.70 -13.51 -6.50
N LEU A 206 -9.45 -13.96 -6.37
CA LEU A 206 -8.94 -14.74 -5.25
C LEU A 206 -8.32 -13.76 -4.28
N VAL A 207 -8.88 -13.67 -3.07
CA VAL A 207 -8.53 -12.61 -2.11
C VAL A 207 -7.84 -13.21 -0.90
N GLU A 208 -6.60 -12.74 -0.66
CA GLU A 208 -5.88 -12.94 0.59
C GLU A 208 -6.12 -11.77 1.51
N SER A 209 -6.58 -12.05 2.71
CA SER A 209 -6.72 -11.09 3.77
C SER A 209 -6.66 -11.80 5.11
N TRP A 210 -6.23 -11.09 6.16
CA TRP A 210 -6.16 -11.66 7.49
C TRP A 210 -7.56 -12.13 7.94
N GLN A 211 -7.69 -13.45 8.12
CA GLN A 211 -8.95 -14.09 8.47
C GLN A 211 -8.90 -14.55 9.92
N ASN A 212 -9.01 -13.61 10.84
CA ASN A 212 -8.99 -13.89 12.25
C ASN A 212 -10.43 -14.01 12.78
N GLN A 213 -10.72 -15.17 13.39
CA GLN A 213 -11.80 -15.43 14.33
C GLN A 213 -13.20 -14.84 14.02
N GLY A 214 -14.01 -15.58 13.27
CA GLY A 214 -15.48 -15.43 13.30
C GLY A 214 -16.08 -14.19 12.63
N HIS A 215 -15.29 -13.17 12.31
CA HIS A 215 -15.73 -11.91 11.70
C HIS A 215 -15.38 -11.77 10.22
N ALA A 216 -14.60 -12.70 9.65
CA ALA A 216 -14.27 -12.71 8.25
C ALA A 216 -15.52 -12.87 7.39
N LEU A 217 -15.61 -12.10 6.29
CA LEU A 217 -16.66 -12.26 5.30
C LEU A 217 -16.43 -13.58 4.53
N PRO A 218 -17.49 -14.36 4.24
CA PRO A 218 -17.37 -15.56 3.43
C PRO A 218 -17.03 -15.21 1.98
N SER A 219 -16.61 -16.19 1.17
CA SER A 219 -16.59 -16.05 -0.29
C SER A 219 -17.96 -15.56 -0.78
N ASN A 220 -17.97 -14.62 -1.71
CA ASN A 220 -19.22 -14.01 -2.18
C ASN A 220 -19.34 -14.16 -3.70
N CYS A 221 -20.39 -14.86 -4.12
CA CYS A 221 -20.71 -15.16 -5.50
C CYS A 221 -22.10 -14.65 -5.90
N SER A 222 -22.63 -13.71 -5.16
CA SER A 222 -23.98 -13.14 -5.39
C SER A 222 -24.00 -12.09 -6.50
N LEU A 223 -22.84 -11.57 -6.89
CA LEU A 223 -22.69 -10.58 -7.96
C LEU A 223 -22.09 -11.21 -9.23
N PRO A 224 -22.18 -10.57 -10.40
CA PRO A 224 -21.65 -11.10 -11.66
C PRO A 224 -20.17 -11.49 -11.63
N LYS A 225 -19.36 -10.81 -10.82
CA LYS A 225 -17.97 -11.15 -10.54
C LYS A 225 -17.79 -11.44 -9.05
N HIS A 226 -17.05 -12.46 -8.77
CA HIS A 226 -16.95 -13.10 -7.47
C HIS A 226 -15.70 -12.69 -6.70
N ALA A 227 -15.77 -12.75 -5.38
CA ALA A 227 -14.59 -12.64 -4.51
C ALA A 227 -14.52 -13.88 -3.61
N MET A 228 -13.50 -14.70 -3.84
CA MET A 228 -13.27 -15.97 -3.17
C MET A 228 -12.10 -15.87 -2.21
N ASN A 229 -12.25 -16.40 -1.00
CA ASN A 229 -11.23 -16.30 0.04
C ASN A 229 -10.13 -17.34 -0.15
N ILE A 230 -8.89 -16.90 -0.24
CA ILE A 230 -7.71 -17.75 -0.10
C ILE A 230 -7.65 -18.22 1.35
N LYS A 231 -7.30 -19.47 1.57
CA LYS A 231 -7.18 -20.10 2.89
C LYS A 231 -5.77 -20.60 3.20
N ARG A 232 -5.00 -20.83 2.16
CA ARG A 232 -3.62 -21.30 2.30
C ARG A 232 -2.74 -20.76 1.19
N ILE A 233 -1.57 -20.29 1.61
CA ILE A 233 -0.51 -19.77 0.76
C ILE A 233 0.66 -20.74 0.79
N GLN A 234 1.27 -20.98 -0.37
CA GLN A 234 2.50 -21.70 -0.52
C GLN A 234 3.58 -20.82 -1.12
N LEU A 235 4.68 -20.67 -0.40
CA LEU A 235 5.87 -19.99 -0.91
C LEU A 235 6.68 -20.94 -1.83
N PRO A 236 7.44 -20.40 -2.79
CA PRO A 236 8.32 -21.21 -3.64
C PRO A 236 9.36 -22.04 -2.89
N THR A 237 9.63 -21.72 -1.62
CA THR A 237 10.48 -22.49 -0.69
C THR A 237 9.76 -23.66 -0.04
N SER A 238 8.59 -24.06 -0.52
CA SER A 238 7.73 -25.11 0.07
C SER A 238 7.18 -24.79 1.47
N ILE A 239 7.34 -23.55 1.94
CA ILE A 239 6.73 -23.09 3.19
C ILE A 239 5.26 -22.81 2.92
N GLN A 240 4.38 -23.47 3.68
CA GLN A 240 2.93 -23.24 3.64
C GLN A 240 2.46 -22.59 4.94
N PHE A 241 1.46 -21.73 4.84
CA PHE A 241 0.76 -21.18 5.99
C PHE A 241 -0.69 -20.81 5.64
N GLN A 242 -1.53 -20.77 6.66
CA GLN A 242 -2.93 -20.41 6.53
C GLN A 242 -3.10 -18.89 6.57
N SER A 243 -4.10 -18.35 5.88
CA SER A 243 -4.41 -16.91 5.84
C SER A 243 -4.61 -16.25 7.21
N ARG A 244 -4.97 -17.03 8.25
CA ARG A 244 -5.03 -16.52 9.64
C ARG A 244 -3.66 -16.10 10.22
N TYR A 245 -2.58 -16.53 9.59
CA TYR A 245 -1.20 -16.16 9.94
C TYR A 245 -0.58 -15.20 8.93
N ASP A 246 -1.42 -14.58 8.09
CA ASP A 246 -1.02 -13.62 7.07
C ASP A 246 -1.74 -12.28 7.26
N HIS A 247 -0.97 -11.23 7.54
CA HIS A 247 -1.52 -9.87 7.61
C HIS A 247 -1.50 -9.17 6.26
N SER A 248 -1.02 -9.81 5.22
CA SER A 248 -1.07 -9.24 3.88
C SER A 248 -2.51 -9.11 3.36
N LYS A 249 -2.74 -8.12 2.51
CA LYS A 249 -4.03 -7.88 1.88
C LYS A 249 -3.79 -7.67 0.39
N TRP A 250 -4.17 -8.66 -0.38
CA TRP A 250 -4.02 -8.62 -1.82
C TRP A 250 -5.06 -9.51 -2.51
N CYS A 251 -5.25 -9.30 -3.79
CA CYS A 251 -6.02 -10.22 -4.60
C CYS A 251 -5.41 -10.39 -5.99
N VAL A 252 -5.73 -11.50 -6.60
CA VAL A 252 -5.41 -11.80 -8.00
C VAL A 252 -6.66 -12.26 -8.74
N SER A 253 -6.71 -12.04 -10.06
CA SER A 253 -7.76 -12.64 -10.88
C SER A 253 -7.68 -14.17 -10.82
N ARG A 254 -8.86 -14.82 -10.79
CA ARG A 254 -8.97 -16.27 -10.87
C ARG A 254 -8.54 -16.77 -12.24
N VAL A 255 -9.01 -16.09 -13.28
CA VAL A 255 -8.67 -16.36 -14.68
C VAL A 255 -7.26 -15.84 -14.94
N TYR A 256 -6.42 -16.71 -15.52
CA TYR A 256 -4.98 -16.41 -15.63
C TYR A 256 -4.70 -15.29 -16.63
N GLU A 257 -5.50 -15.20 -17.67
CA GLU A 257 -5.38 -14.26 -18.78
C GLU A 257 -5.70 -12.81 -18.38
N ASP A 258 -6.45 -12.60 -17.30
CA ASP A 258 -6.82 -11.26 -16.83
C ASP A 258 -5.64 -10.50 -16.22
N HIS A 259 -4.63 -11.21 -15.69
CA HIS A 259 -3.41 -10.69 -15.09
C HIS A 259 -3.63 -9.61 -13.99
N VAL A 260 -4.81 -9.57 -13.37
CA VAL A 260 -5.10 -8.59 -12.31
C VAL A 260 -4.38 -8.96 -11.04
N THR A 261 -3.68 -7.99 -10.45
CA THR A 261 -3.15 -8.06 -9.07
C THR A 261 -3.44 -6.76 -8.37
N CYS A 262 -4.03 -6.83 -7.17
CA CYS A 262 -4.25 -5.69 -6.31
C CYS A 262 -3.60 -5.91 -4.95
N LEU A 263 -2.95 -4.87 -4.42
CA LEU A 263 -2.45 -4.84 -3.05
C LEU A 263 -3.15 -3.72 -2.29
N GLY A 264 -3.48 -3.96 -1.03
CA GLY A 264 -4.25 -3.01 -0.25
C GLY A 264 -4.07 -3.13 1.26
N ASP A 265 -5.02 -2.54 1.95
CA ASP A 265 -5.00 -2.37 3.39
C ASP A 265 -6.29 -2.87 4.09
N LEU A 266 -7.32 -3.22 3.35
CA LEU A 266 -8.58 -3.70 3.91
C LEU A 266 -8.65 -5.22 3.95
N ASN A 267 -8.99 -5.76 5.13
CA ASN A 267 -9.38 -7.15 5.26
C ASN A 267 -10.82 -7.35 4.78
N ARG A 268 -11.14 -8.57 4.35
CA ARG A 268 -12.54 -8.99 4.15
C ARG A 268 -13.15 -9.38 5.51
N GLU A 269 -13.50 -8.36 6.27
CA GLU A 269 -14.01 -8.45 7.63
C GLU A 269 -15.18 -7.49 7.86
N LYS A 270 -16.16 -7.90 8.68
CA LYS A 270 -17.38 -7.10 8.93
C LYS A 270 -17.07 -5.70 9.43
N ALA A 271 -16.14 -5.53 10.35
CA ALA A 271 -15.77 -4.22 10.90
C ALA A 271 -15.21 -3.28 9.83
N GLN A 272 -14.52 -3.80 8.80
CA GLN A 272 -13.89 -3.01 7.76
C GLN A 272 -14.84 -2.57 6.63
N LEU A 273 -16.09 -3.02 6.66
CA LEU A 273 -17.13 -2.46 5.78
C LEU A 273 -17.33 -0.96 6.06
N TRP A 274 -17.20 -0.54 7.31
CA TRP A 274 -17.35 0.85 7.77
C TRP A 274 -16.01 1.61 7.88
N GLY A 275 -14.90 1.00 7.52
CA GLY A 275 -13.58 1.64 7.51
C GLY A 275 -13.24 2.29 6.17
N GLY A 276 -12.43 3.34 6.20
CA GLY A 276 -11.76 3.86 5.01
C GLY A 276 -10.56 2.99 4.66
N GLY A 277 -10.26 2.86 3.36
CA GLY A 277 -9.13 2.10 2.88
C GLY A 277 -9.13 1.93 1.37
N GLY A 278 -8.19 1.17 0.82
CA GLY A 278 -8.13 1.01 -0.62
C GLY A 278 -7.17 -0.05 -1.13
N LEU A 279 -7.15 -0.16 -2.45
CA LEU A 279 -6.35 -1.09 -3.22
C LEU A 279 -5.63 -0.36 -4.35
N ILE A 280 -4.42 -0.80 -4.66
CA ILE A 280 -3.68 -0.41 -5.87
C ILE A 280 -3.55 -1.64 -6.75
N CYS A 281 -4.13 -1.60 -7.94
CA CYS A 281 -4.20 -2.70 -8.88
C CYS A 281 -3.30 -2.47 -10.09
N THR A 282 -2.78 -3.54 -10.66
CA THR A 282 -2.01 -3.54 -11.92
C THR A 282 -2.34 -4.79 -12.74
N TYR A 283 -2.11 -4.70 -14.05
CA TYR A 283 -2.21 -5.81 -15.00
C TYR A 283 -0.83 -6.34 -15.41
N ASN A 284 0.20 -6.04 -14.62
CA ASN A 284 1.55 -6.51 -14.92
C ASN A 284 1.64 -8.05 -14.79
N PRO A 285 1.95 -8.78 -15.88
CA PRO A 285 1.92 -10.25 -15.87
C PRO A 285 2.98 -10.86 -14.96
N VAL A 286 4.10 -10.15 -14.73
CA VAL A 286 5.17 -10.64 -13.85
C VAL A 286 4.74 -10.55 -12.39
N ILE A 287 4.12 -9.43 -11.99
CA ILE A 287 3.53 -9.27 -10.66
C ILE A 287 2.41 -10.30 -10.47
N TYR A 288 1.53 -10.43 -11.45
CA TYR A 288 0.44 -11.40 -11.41
C TYR A 288 0.93 -12.82 -11.20
N LYS A 289 1.86 -13.29 -12.04
CA LYS A 289 2.43 -14.64 -11.93
C LYS A 289 3.01 -14.88 -10.54
N ALA A 290 3.67 -13.87 -10.01
CA ALA A 290 4.30 -13.93 -8.72
C ALA A 290 3.32 -14.15 -7.57
N PHE A 291 2.19 -13.46 -7.55
CA PHE A 291 1.14 -13.63 -6.54
C PHE A 291 0.25 -14.83 -6.82
N ARG A 292 -0.10 -15.07 -8.08
CA ARG A 292 -0.99 -16.17 -8.44
C ARG A 292 -0.44 -17.54 -8.08
N GLN A 293 0.86 -17.74 -8.23
CA GLN A 293 1.52 -19.00 -7.85
C GLN A 293 1.55 -19.27 -6.33
N LEU A 294 1.30 -18.24 -5.49
CA LEU A 294 1.23 -18.40 -4.04
C LEU A 294 -0.09 -19.01 -3.58
N VAL A 295 -1.13 -18.90 -4.39
CA VAL A 295 -2.45 -19.42 -4.06
C VAL A 295 -2.42 -20.94 -4.14
N ASP A 296 -2.39 -21.57 -2.97
CA ASP A 296 -2.39 -23.03 -2.85
C ASP A 296 -3.82 -23.55 -2.68
N TRP A 297 -4.63 -22.91 -1.82
CA TRP A 297 -6.01 -23.31 -1.61
C TRP A 297 -6.92 -22.11 -1.32
N TYR A 298 -8.13 -22.13 -1.88
CA TYR A 298 -9.16 -21.13 -1.66
C TYR A 298 -10.55 -21.77 -1.60
N ILE A 299 -11.51 -21.08 -0.97
CA ILE A 299 -12.91 -21.49 -0.95
C ILE A 299 -13.61 -20.84 -2.13
N GLY A 300 -14.06 -21.69 -3.05
CA GLY A 300 -14.92 -21.28 -4.17
C GLY A 300 -16.35 -20.94 -3.72
N CYS A 301 -17.19 -20.77 -4.69
CA CYS A 301 -18.64 -20.58 -4.50
C CYS A 301 -19.36 -21.94 -4.22
#